data_f3425f640aa7a1065ce08e725da17ed2
#
_entry.id   f3425f640aa7a1065ce08e725da17ed2
#
_cell.length_a   1.000
_cell.length_b   1.000
_cell.length_c   1.000
_cell.angle_alpha   90.00
_cell.angle_beta   90.00
_cell.angle_gamma   90.00
#
_symmetry.space_group_name_H-M   'P 1'
#
loop_
_entity.id
_entity.type
_entity.pdbx_description
1 polymer ?
#
loop_
_entity_poly.entity_id
_entity_poly.type
_entity_poly.pdbx_seq_one_letter_code
_entity_poly.pdbx_strand_id
1 'polypeptide(L)'
;MKVVHYDKPGPPEVLKIIEGNVPKFNDHEILINVKCAGVNRPDLIQREGNYPPPPKHSNILGLEVSGIIEKKGKKVKKFKIGDKVAALVDGGGYAEYCCANEKQTFMIPKNISFQEAAGIPECFFTSWSNLIDRGRLKKNQKVLIHGGTSGIGLASIQILKQFNTDIFVTVGNEEKVSFCKKIGVQNVVNYKENDFFEYLKKKKDFDGLDIILDIVGGDYVMKNINLLKNEGKLINIGFQKGSNVELNLIKVMLKRLTVTGSTLRIRDSDFKYNILKALSNNIFPYFENNKIKCYIDSVFKFKDVVKAHQRLYEGKHIGKVILDVGI
;
A
#
# COMPACT_ATOMS: atom_id res chain seq x y z
N MET A 1 -17.53 18.82 11.20
CA MET A 1 -17.44 17.67 10.31
C MET A 1 -17.26 16.38 11.09
N LYS A 2 -17.79 15.27 10.61
CA LYS A 2 -17.56 13.97 11.25
C LYS A 2 -16.14 13.47 11.00
N VAL A 3 -15.50 12.95 12.07
CA VAL A 3 -14.15 12.37 12.00
C VAL A 3 -14.08 11.09 12.84
N VAL A 4 -13.25 10.17 12.44
CA VAL A 4 -12.90 9.00 13.28
C VAL A 4 -11.85 9.44 14.31
N HIS A 5 -12.11 9.13 15.55
CA HIS A 5 -11.28 9.48 16.70
C HIS A 5 -11.10 8.29 17.65
N TYR A 6 -10.06 8.33 18.44
CA TYR A 6 -9.82 7.44 19.57
C TYR A 6 -9.05 8.20 20.66
N ASP A 7 -9.44 8.01 21.93
CA ASP A 7 -8.82 8.73 23.05
C ASP A 7 -7.49 8.11 23.46
N LYS A 8 -7.40 6.78 23.38
CA LYS A 8 -6.20 6.00 23.77
C LYS A 8 -5.95 4.90 22.72
N PRO A 9 -4.69 4.55 22.48
CA PRO A 9 -4.37 3.37 21.65
C PRO A 9 -5.06 2.10 22.17
N GLY A 10 -5.46 1.22 21.26
CA GLY A 10 -6.15 0.00 21.64
C GLY A 10 -6.68 -0.82 20.47
N PRO A 11 -7.56 -1.80 20.75
CA PRO A 11 -8.19 -2.62 19.73
C PRO A 11 -9.18 -1.81 18.87
N PRO A 12 -9.74 -2.38 17.78
CA PRO A 12 -10.61 -1.64 16.86
C PRO A 12 -11.79 -0.91 17.52
N GLU A 13 -12.29 -1.41 18.63
CA GLU A 13 -13.44 -0.90 19.39
C GLU A 13 -13.19 0.47 20.03
N VAL A 14 -11.94 0.94 20.12
CA VAL A 14 -11.62 2.29 20.59
C VAL A 14 -12.02 3.38 19.59
N LEU A 15 -12.27 3.00 18.32
CA LEU A 15 -12.64 3.93 17.28
C LEU A 15 -14.09 4.40 17.44
N LYS A 16 -14.27 5.71 17.41
CA LYS A 16 -15.58 6.37 17.49
C LYS A 16 -15.66 7.51 16.49
N ILE A 17 -16.86 7.87 16.08
CA ILE A 17 -17.10 9.05 15.27
C ILE A 17 -17.48 10.20 16.19
N ILE A 18 -16.81 11.33 16.01
CA ILE A 18 -17.08 12.57 16.73
C ILE A 18 -17.23 13.74 15.77
N GLU A 19 -17.77 14.84 16.23
CA GLU A 19 -17.70 16.11 15.53
C GLU A 19 -16.31 16.75 15.72
N GLY A 20 -15.72 17.17 14.62
CA GLY A 20 -14.42 17.84 14.57
C GLY A 20 -14.46 19.08 13.66
N ASN A 21 -13.39 19.86 13.71
CA ASN A 21 -13.25 21.05 12.87
C ASN A 21 -12.80 20.68 11.44
N VAL A 22 -13.29 21.41 10.44
CA VAL A 22 -12.76 21.33 9.06
C VAL A 22 -11.29 21.76 9.07
N PRO A 23 -10.36 20.96 8.50
CA PRO A 23 -8.95 21.29 8.55
C PRO A 23 -8.62 22.55 7.78
N LYS A 24 -7.65 23.33 8.29
CA LYS A 24 -7.07 24.46 7.57
C LYS A 24 -6.07 23.93 6.55
N PHE A 25 -6.07 24.50 5.35
CA PHE A 25 -5.16 24.17 4.27
C PHE A 25 -4.25 25.37 3.93
N ASN A 26 -3.07 25.09 3.40
CA ASN A 26 -2.10 26.11 2.99
C ASN A 26 -2.20 26.41 1.48
N ASP A 27 -1.35 27.33 0.99
CA ASP A 27 -1.35 27.77 -0.41
C ASP A 27 -1.16 26.66 -1.46
N HIS A 28 -0.53 25.54 -1.10
CA HIS A 28 -0.22 24.42 -1.98
C HIS A 28 -1.14 23.20 -1.77
N GLU A 29 -2.13 23.34 -0.91
CA GLU A 29 -3.04 22.24 -0.57
C GLU A 29 -4.43 22.48 -1.15
N ILE A 30 -5.14 21.39 -1.28
CA ILE A 30 -6.56 21.34 -1.61
C ILE A 30 -7.33 20.77 -0.40
N LEU A 31 -8.55 21.25 -0.21
CA LEU A 31 -9.51 20.66 0.71
C LEU A 31 -10.42 19.75 -0.10
N ILE A 32 -10.39 18.47 0.21
CA ILE A 32 -11.17 17.43 -0.44
C ILE A 32 -12.40 17.13 0.43
N ASN A 33 -13.60 17.21 -0.16
CA ASN A 33 -14.81 16.58 0.36
C ASN A 33 -14.67 15.08 0.09
N VAL A 34 -14.35 14.31 1.13
CA VAL A 34 -14.00 12.89 1.03
C VAL A 34 -15.24 12.08 0.73
N LYS A 35 -15.17 11.25 -0.30
CA LYS A 35 -16.19 10.26 -0.64
C LYS A 35 -15.81 8.89 -0.12
N CYS A 36 -14.54 8.49 -0.33
CA CYS A 36 -14.02 7.23 0.18
C CYS A 36 -12.61 7.39 0.74
N ALA A 37 -12.25 6.56 1.72
CA ALA A 37 -10.91 6.42 2.26
C ALA A 37 -10.48 4.94 2.24
N GLY A 38 -9.23 4.67 1.88
CA GLY A 38 -8.66 3.33 1.95
C GLY A 38 -8.21 2.98 3.37
N VAL A 39 -8.45 1.75 3.81
CA VAL A 39 -7.95 1.23 5.08
C VAL A 39 -6.63 0.50 4.84
N ASN A 40 -5.61 0.87 5.62
CA ASN A 40 -4.25 0.37 5.46
C ASN A 40 -3.68 -0.18 6.77
N ARG A 41 -2.70 -1.06 6.69
CA ARG A 41 -2.05 -1.62 7.88
C ARG A 41 -1.45 -0.55 8.80
N PRO A 42 -0.80 0.53 8.30
CA PRO A 42 -0.35 1.63 9.14
C PRO A 42 -1.45 2.30 9.97
N ASP A 43 -2.70 2.35 9.50
CA ASP A 43 -3.82 2.89 10.27
C ASP A 43 -4.09 2.04 11.53
N LEU A 44 -4.01 0.71 11.40
CA LEU A 44 -4.15 -0.21 12.53
C LEU A 44 -3.00 -0.02 13.52
N ILE A 45 -1.77 0.04 13.02
CA ILE A 45 -0.57 0.20 13.84
C ILE A 45 -0.56 1.57 14.55
N GLN A 46 -1.05 2.64 13.89
CA GLN A 46 -1.22 3.95 14.52
C GLN A 46 -2.28 3.89 15.63
N ARG A 47 -3.43 3.27 15.38
CA ARG A 47 -4.46 3.06 16.40
C ARG A 47 -3.92 2.28 17.60
N GLU A 48 -3.04 1.32 17.38
CA GLU A 48 -2.37 0.53 18.42
C GLU A 48 -1.24 1.30 19.15
N GLY A 49 -0.91 2.53 18.71
CA GLY A 49 0.12 3.37 19.31
C GLY A 49 1.54 3.13 18.82
N ASN A 50 1.72 2.24 17.85
CA ASN A 50 3.05 1.81 17.38
C ASN A 50 3.53 2.51 16.10
N TYR A 51 2.74 3.45 15.56
CA TYR A 51 3.09 4.22 14.36
C TYR A 51 2.56 5.65 14.46
N PRO A 52 3.19 6.51 15.29
CA PRO A 52 2.72 7.88 15.49
C PRO A 52 2.80 8.69 14.18
N PRO A 53 1.87 9.63 13.96
CA PRO A 53 1.94 10.53 12.81
C PRO A 53 3.24 11.36 12.87
N PRO A 54 3.81 11.75 11.73
CA PRO A 54 4.92 12.67 11.68
C PRO A 54 4.57 14.02 12.32
N PRO A 55 5.53 14.75 12.89
CA PRO A 55 5.28 16.08 13.46
C PRO A 55 4.55 17.00 12.47
N LYS A 56 3.58 17.78 12.94
CA LYS A 56 2.77 18.73 12.16
C LYS A 56 1.75 18.07 11.19
N HIS A 57 1.63 16.76 11.16
CA HIS A 57 0.59 16.07 10.40
C HIS A 57 -0.62 15.73 11.28
N SER A 58 -1.73 15.40 10.64
CA SER A 58 -2.98 15.06 11.34
C SER A 58 -2.85 13.80 12.18
N ASN A 59 -3.40 13.84 13.40
CA ASN A 59 -3.54 12.65 14.26
C ASN A 59 -4.72 11.76 13.83
N ILE A 60 -5.63 12.28 12.98
CA ILE A 60 -6.72 11.50 12.42
C ILE A 60 -6.15 10.43 11.49
N LEU A 61 -6.65 9.21 11.58
CA LEU A 61 -6.27 8.09 10.73
C LEU A 61 -6.58 8.35 9.25
N GLY A 62 -6.07 7.48 8.38
CA GLY A 62 -6.33 7.46 6.95
C GLY A 62 -5.23 8.12 6.14
N LEU A 63 -4.58 7.32 5.29
CA LEU A 63 -3.41 7.70 4.49
C LEU A 63 -3.74 7.91 3.01
N GLU A 64 -4.96 7.65 2.59
CA GLU A 64 -5.41 7.84 1.21
C GLU A 64 -6.91 8.13 1.16
N VAL A 65 -7.29 8.97 0.23
CA VAL A 65 -8.67 9.39 0.04
C VAL A 65 -9.01 9.54 -1.44
N SER A 66 -10.30 9.46 -1.75
CA SER A 66 -10.89 9.96 -2.98
C SER A 66 -12.07 10.86 -2.67
N GLY A 67 -12.30 11.86 -3.51
CA GLY A 67 -13.38 12.80 -3.28
C GLY A 67 -13.43 13.93 -4.30
N ILE A 68 -14.08 15.02 -3.92
CA ILE A 68 -14.29 16.20 -4.77
C ILE A 68 -13.58 17.38 -4.12
N ILE A 69 -12.88 18.17 -4.92
CA ILE A 69 -12.22 19.39 -4.42
C ILE A 69 -13.28 20.42 -4.02
N GLU A 70 -13.32 20.75 -2.74
CA GLU A 70 -14.20 21.77 -2.16
C GLU A 70 -13.56 23.17 -2.19
N LYS A 71 -12.27 23.25 -1.82
CA LYS A 71 -11.48 24.48 -1.81
C LYS A 71 -10.04 24.18 -2.22
N LYS A 72 -9.33 25.24 -2.65
CA LYS A 72 -7.91 25.11 -3.00
C LYS A 72 -7.11 26.34 -2.56
N GLY A 73 -5.84 26.11 -2.26
CA GLY A 73 -4.87 27.15 -1.96
C GLY A 73 -4.53 28.01 -3.20
N LYS A 74 -4.04 29.22 -2.95
CA LYS A 74 -3.78 30.23 -4.01
C LYS A 74 -2.73 29.79 -5.03
N LYS A 75 -1.80 28.92 -4.65
CA LYS A 75 -0.70 28.42 -5.50
C LYS A 75 -1.03 27.12 -6.23
N VAL A 76 -2.16 26.49 -5.93
CA VAL A 76 -2.63 25.30 -6.64
C VAL A 76 -3.10 25.67 -8.05
N LYS A 77 -2.38 25.16 -9.06
CA LYS A 77 -2.63 25.47 -10.48
C LYS A 77 -3.24 24.30 -11.26
N LYS A 78 -2.98 23.07 -10.84
CA LYS A 78 -3.36 21.86 -11.59
C LYS A 78 -4.83 21.50 -11.49
N PHE A 79 -5.51 21.94 -10.44
CA PHE A 79 -6.85 21.50 -10.09
C PHE A 79 -7.84 22.65 -10.00
N LYS A 80 -9.13 22.32 -10.22
CA LYS A 80 -10.28 23.23 -10.07
C LYS A 80 -11.18 22.72 -8.95
N ILE A 81 -11.96 23.62 -8.34
CA ILE A 81 -13.07 23.25 -7.44
C ILE A 81 -14.05 22.41 -8.25
N GLY A 82 -14.53 21.31 -7.65
CA GLY A 82 -15.42 20.34 -8.30
C GLY A 82 -14.69 19.17 -8.98
N ASP A 83 -13.38 19.22 -9.14
CA ASP A 83 -12.61 18.10 -9.72
C ASP A 83 -12.70 16.86 -8.82
N LYS A 84 -12.86 15.67 -9.46
CA LYS A 84 -12.80 14.38 -8.80
C LYS A 84 -11.35 13.91 -8.69
N VAL A 85 -10.88 13.72 -7.47
CA VAL A 85 -9.47 13.45 -7.21
C VAL A 85 -9.28 12.30 -6.23
N ALA A 86 -8.11 11.66 -6.32
CA ALA A 86 -7.58 10.81 -5.27
C ALA A 86 -6.21 11.32 -4.81
N ALA A 87 -5.89 11.12 -3.56
CA ALA A 87 -4.67 11.64 -2.96
C ALA A 87 -4.06 10.67 -1.95
N LEU A 88 -2.71 10.61 -1.96
CA LEU A 88 -1.94 10.08 -0.86
C LEU A 88 -1.81 11.19 0.20
N VAL A 89 -2.20 10.91 1.45
CA VAL A 89 -2.16 11.88 2.54
C VAL A 89 -1.36 11.36 3.73
N ASP A 90 -0.94 12.24 4.62
CA ASP A 90 -0.09 11.88 5.76
C ASP A 90 -0.89 11.69 7.05
N GLY A 91 -2.19 11.58 6.93
CA GLY A 91 -3.22 11.47 7.95
C GLY A 91 -4.44 12.31 7.59
N GLY A 92 -5.54 12.15 8.32
CA GLY A 92 -6.75 12.93 8.11
C GLY A 92 -7.78 12.31 7.17
N GLY A 93 -7.48 11.17 6.53
CA GLY A 93 -8.35 10.55 5.54
C GLY A 93 -9.67 10.02 6.11
N TYR A 94 -9.72 9.70 7.39
CA TYR A 94 -10.96 9.21 8.03
C TYR A 94 -11.80 10.37 8.57
N ALA A 95 -12.18 11.27 7.68
CA ALA A 95 -13.00 12.44 7.96
C ALA A 95 -13.78 12.86 6.72
N GLU A 96 -14.86 13.63 6.89
CA GLU A 96 -15.65 14.18 5.78
C GLU A 96 -14.84 15.16 4.90
N TYR A 97 -13.82 15.80 5.47
CA TYR A 97 -12.91 16.69 4.75
C TYR A 97 -11.45 16.39 5.10
N CYS A 98 -10.61 16.35 4.08
CA CYS A 98 -9.18 16.10 4.22
C CYS A 98 -8.37 17.11 3.40
N CYS A 99 -7.25 17.59 3.95
CA CYS A 99 -6.28 18.38 3.19
C CYS A 99 -5.28 17.46 2.49
N ALA A 100 -4.97 17.77 1.24
CA ALA A 100 -3.95 17.07 0.47
C ALA A 100 -3.07 18.07 -0.30
N ASN A 101 -1.77 17.80 -0.37
CA ASN A 101 -0.87 18.58 -1.21
C ASN A 101 -1.14 18.28 -2.69
N GLU A 102 -1.13 19.32 -3.57
CA GLU A 102 -1.35 19.15 -5.01
C GLU A 102 -0.34 18.17 -5.65
N LYS A 103 0.86 18.04 -5.09
CA LYS A 103 1.91 17.13 -5.56
C LYS A 103 1.63 15.64 -5.26
N GLN A 104 0.70 15.36 -4.36
CA GLN A 104 0.32 14.01 -3.94
C GLN A 104 -1.08 13.62 -4.43
N THR A 105 -1.67 14.47 -5.28
CA THR A 105 -3.05 14.37 -5.76
C THR A 105 -3.08 14.15 -7.27
N PHE A 106 -4.03 13.35 -7.74
CA PHE A 106 -4.27 13.10 -9.16
C PHE A 106 -5.77 13.06 -9.48
N MET A 107 -6.08 13.39 -10.76
CA MET A 107 -7.45 13.26 -11.28
C MET A 107 -7.86 11.79 -11.36
N ILE A 108 -9.05 11.47 -10.89
CA ILE A 108 -9.61 10.13 -11.04
C ILE A 108 -9.95 9.88 -12.52
N PRO A 109 -9.44 8.79 -13.14
CA PRO A 109 -9.87 8.40 -14.48
C PRO A 109 -11.39 8.21 -14.56
N LYS A 110 -11.99 8.56 -15.70
CA LYS A 110 -13.47 8.58 -15.85
C LYS A 110 -14.17 7.25 -15.58
N ASN A 111 -13.47 6.15 -15.82
CA ASN A 111 -13.98 4.79 -15.63
C ASN A 111 -13.72 4.20 -14.24
N ILE A 112 -13.14 4.99 -13.32
CA ILE A 112 -12.80 4.56 -11.96
C ILE A 112 -13.77 5.21 -10.97
N SER A 113 -14.37 4.39 -10.11
CA SER A 113 -15.23 4.84 -9.01
C SER A 113 -14.43 5.48 -7.88
N PHE A 114 -15.10 6.23 -6.98
CA PHE A 114 -14.44 6.76 -5.79
C PHE A 114 -13.89 5.64 -4.89
N GLN A 115 -14.60 4.51 -4.77
CA GLN A 115 -14.14 3.36 -3.99
C GLN A 115 -12.81 2.81 -4.55
N GLU A 116 -12.73 2.59 -5.85
CA GLU A 116 -11.50 2.11 -6.49
C GLU A 116 -10.38 3.13 -6.37
N ALA A 117 -10.69 4.41 -6.61
CA ALA A 117 -9.72 5.49 -6.54
C ALA A 117 -9.12 5.67 -5.14
N ALA A 118 -9.92 5.45 -4.07
CA ALA A 118 -9.45 5.51 -2.69
C ALA A 118 -8.48 4.39 -2.32
N GLY A 119 -8.39 3.32 -3.08
CA GLY A 119 -7.45 2.22 -2.83
C GLY A 119 -6.18 2.25 -3.68
N ILE A 120 -6.00 3.27 -4.52
CA ILE A 120 -4.85 3.38 -5.43
C ILE A 120 -3.62 4.02 -4.78
N PRO A 121 -3.71 5.18 -4.07
CA PRO A 121 -2.53 5.96 -3.69
C PRO A 121 -1.53 5.16 -2.85
N GLU A 122 -1.93 4.67 -1.69
CA GLU A 122 -1.01 4.00 -0.76
C GLU A 122 -0.37 2.76 -1.39
N CYS A 123 -1.15 1.94 -2.09
CA CYS A 123 -0.66 0.69 -2.65
C CYS A 123 0.26 0.88 -3.84
N PHE A 124 -0.10 1.74 -4.79
CA PHE A 124 0.71 1.94 -6.00
C PHE A 124 1.95 2.79 -5.76
N PHE A 125 1.86 3.84 -4.92
CA PHE A 125 3.04 4.62 -4.55
C PHE A 125 4.05 3.77 -3.78
N THR A 126 3.59 2.97 -2.82
CA THR A 126 4.46 2.07 -2.04
C THR A 126 5.10 1.01 -2.94
N SER A 127 4.32 0.37 -3.81
CA SER A 127 4.84 -0.65 -4.73
C SER A 127 5.86 -0.07 -5.71
N TRP A 128 5.56 1.09 -6.31
CA TRP A 128 6.49 1.74 -7.25
C TRP A 128 7.79 2.14 -6.57
N SER A 129 7.71 2.89 -5.47
CA SER A 129 8.91 3.37 -4.77
C SER A 129 9.83 2.26 -4.28
N ASN A 130 9.26 1.09 -3.94
CA ASN A 130 10.05 -0.03 -3.46
C ASN A 130 10.56 -0.94 -4.59
N LEU A 131 9.74 -1.26 -5.58
CA LEU A 131 10.15 -2.15 -6.66
C LEU A 131 10.99 -1.43 -7.73
N ILE A 132 10.58 -0.22 -8.13
CA ILE A 132 11.22 0.50 -9.22
C ILE A 132 12.35 1.39 -8.69
N ASP A 133 12.04 2.34 -7.80
CA ASP A 133 13.05 3.33 -7.38
C ASP A 133 14.13 2.71 -6.49
N ARG A 134 13.75 1.96 -5.46
CA ARG A 134 14.66 1.31 -4.51
C ARG A 134 15.17 -0.03 -5.02
N GLY A 135 14.27 -0.87 -5.52
CA GLY A 135 14.58 -2.18 -6.07
C GLY A 135 15.38 -2.11 -7.36
N ARG A 136 15.25 -1.01 -8.11
CA ARG A 136 15.84 -0.85 -9.45
C ARG A 136 15.49 -2.04 -10.33
N LEU A 137 14.20 -2.39 -10.32
CA LEU A 137 13.67 -3.51 -11.09
C LEU A 137 14.06 -3.42 -12.56
N LYS A 138 14.48 -4.55 -13.11
CA LYS A 138 14.77 -4.72 -14.53
C LYS A 138 13.82 -5.75 -15.13
N LYS A 139 13.69 -5.74 -16.47
CA LYS A 139 12.94 -6.77 -17.21
C LYS A 139 13.49 -8.16 -16.92
N ASN A 140 12.63 -9.16 -16.94
CA ASN A 140 12.94 -10.58 -16.78
C ASN A 140 13.53 -10.99 -15.42
N GLN A 141 13.46 -10.12 -14.41
CA GLN A 141 13.88 -10.47 -13.06
C GLN A 141 12.83 -11.33 -12.34
N LYS A 142 13.28 -12.13 -11.36
CA LYS A 142 12.46 -12.96 -10.48
C LYS A 142 12.17 -12.20 -9.20
N VAL A 143 10.88 -11.94 -8.91
CA VAL A 143 10.45 -11.12 -7.76
C VAL A 143 9.50 -11.91 -6.87
N LEU A 144 9.80 -11.99 -5.59
CA LEU A 144 8.90 -12.54 -4.58
C LEU A 144 8.19 -11.42 -3.82
N ILE A 145 6.88 -11.55 -3.69
CA ILE A 145 6.05 -10.66 -2.88
C ILE A 145 5.41 -11.48 -1.75
N HIS A 146 5.72 -11.17 -0.52
CA HIS A 146 4.97 -11.72 0.60
C HIS A 146 3.63 -11.01 0.76
N GLY A 147 2.55 -11.80 0.89
CA GLY A 147 1.18 -11.26 0.96
C GLY A 147 0.61 -10.86 -0.40
N GLY A 148 0.68 -11.75 -1.40
CA GLY A 148 0.28 -11.49 -2.79
C GLY A 148 -1.13 -10.99 -3.01
N THR A 149 -2.07 -11.23 -2.09
CA THR A 149 -3.47 -10.75 -2.18
C THR A 149 -3.75 -9.49 -1.34
N SER A 150 -2.75 -8.94 -0.66
CA SER A 150 -2.90 -7.62 -0.02
C SER A 150 -3.04 -6.52 -1.07
N GLY A 151 -3.49 -5.33 -0.68
CA GLY A 151 -3.55 -4.18 -1.58
C GLY A 151 -2.20 -3.91 -2.25
N ILE A 152 -1.10 -3.90 -1.45
CA ILE A 152 0.26 -3.74 -1.97
C ILE A 152 0.66 -4.93 -2.86
N GLY A 153 0.32 -6.16 -2.46
CA GLY A 153 0.62 -7.36 -3.26
C GLY A 153 -0.01 -7.28 -4.65
N LEU A 154 -1.29 -6.95 -4.73
CA LEU A 154 -2.01 -6.84 -6.00
C LEU A 154 -1.54 -5.66 -6.86
N ALA A 155 -1.21 -4.52 -6.25
CA ALA A 155 -0.60 -3.40 -6.97
C ALA A 155 0.79 -3.79 -7.52
N SER A 156 1.62 -4.44 -6.70
CA SER A 156 2.94 -4.93 -7.09
C SER A 156 2.88 -5.93 -8.25
N ILE A 157 1.99 -6.92 -8.18
CA ILE A 157 1.79 -7.92 -9.26
C ILE A 157 1.46 -7.21 -10.58
N GLN A 158 0.58 -6.22 -10.55
CA GLN A 158 0.14 -5.50 -11.74
C GLN A 158 1.26 -4.62 -12.32
N ILE A 159 2.07 -3.97 -11.47
CA ILE A 159 3.26 -3.24 -11.89
C ILE A 159 4.29 -4.20 -12.51
N LEU A 160 4.61 -5.30 -11.83
CA LEU A 160 5.60 -6.28 -12.27
C LEU A 160 5.29 -6.87 -13.63
N LYS A 161 4.02 -7.09 -13.96
CA LYS A 161 3.59 -7.56 -15.28
C LYS A 161 4.00 -6.64 -16.42
N GLN A 162 4.09 -5.32 -16.17
CA GLN A 162 4.54 -4.36 -17.19
C GLN A 162 6.05 -4.49 -17.49
N PHE A 163 6.80 -5.19 -16.64
CA PHE A 163 8.25 -5.40 -16.78
C PHE A 163 8.60 -6.82 -17.24
N ASN A 164 7.61 -7.65 -17.59
CA ASN A 164 7.83 -9.04 -17.98
C ASN A 164 8.66 -9.84 -16.96
N THR A 165 8.32 -9.67 -15.67
CA THR A 165 9.03 -10.34 -14.56
C THR A 165 8.43 -11.71 -14.25
N ASP A 166 9.24 -12.60 -13.69
CA ASP A 166 8.77 -13.87 -13.13
C ASP A 166 8.32 -13.63 -11.68
N ILE A 167 7.00 -13.69 -11.46
CA ILE A 167 6.36 -13.27 -10.21
C ILE A 167 6.11 -14.48 -9.32
N PHE A 168 6.63 -14.40 -8.09
CA PHE A 168 6.40 -15.34 -7.01
C PHE A 168 5.60 -14.63 -5.90
N VAL A 169 4.65 -15.32 -5.29
CA VAL A 169 3.89 -14.76 -4.16
C VAL A 169 3.66 -15.80 -3.06
N THR A 170 3.58 -15.31 -1.82
CA THR A 170 3.07 -16.11 -0.71
C THR A 170 1.69 -15.63 -0.30
N VAL A 171 0.79 -16.55 0.00
CA VAL A 171 -0.59 -16.28 0.46
C VAL A 171 -0.98 -17.28 1.55
N GLY A 172 -2.08 -17.02 2.26
CA GLY A 172 -2.41 -17.76 3.49
C GLY A 172 -3.56 -18.75 3.40
N ASN A 173 -4.12 -19.03 2.21
CA ASN A 173 -5.15 -20.06 2.02
C ASN A 173 -5.36 -20.36 0.53
N GLU A 174 -6.11 -21.42 0.21
CA GLU A 174 -6.37 -21.89 -1.15
C GLU A 174 -7.23 -20.93 -1.99
N GLU A 175 -8.18 -20.21 -1.38
CA GLU A 175 -8.94 -19.17 -2.07
C GLU A 175 -8.00 -18.10 -2.66
N LYS A 176 -7.02 -17.67 -1.87
CA LYS A 176 -6.00 -16.68 -2.28
C LYS A 176 -5.03 -17.26 -3.32
N VAL A 177 -4.70 -18.55 -3.24
CA VAL A 177 -3.93 -19.25 -4.28
C VAL A 177 -4.68 -19.22 -5.60
N SER A 178 -5.95 -19.64 -5.59
CA SER A 178 -6.81 -19.67 -6.76
C SER A 178 -6.97 -18.28 -7.38
N PHE A 179 -7.16 -17.25 -6.53
CA PHE A 179 -7.24 -15.85 -6.98
C PHE A 179 -5.94 -15.39 -7.66
N CYS A 180 -4.77 -15.64 -7.07
CA CYS A 180 -3.50 -15.27 -7.66
C CYS A 180 -3.26 -15.97 -9.02
N LYS A 181 -3.60 -17.26 -9.12
CA LYS A 181 -3.54 -18.00 -10.39
C LYS A 181 -4.49 -17.41 -11.44
N LYS A 182 -5.73 -17.08 -11.06
CA LYS A 182 -6.72 -16.43 -11.94
C LYS A 182 -6.22 -15.09 -12.50
N ILE A 183 -5.50 -14.31 -11.72
CA ILE A 183 -4.88 -13.07 -12.19
C ILE A 183 -3.52 -13.30 -12.86
N GLY A 184 -3.15 -14.53 -13.19
CA GLY A 184 -1.99 -14.90 -14.03
C GLY A 184 -0.66 -14.99 -13.28
N VAL A 185 -0.64 -15.17 -11.95
CA VAL A 185 0.57 -15.51 -11.20
C VAL A 185 0.73 -17.03 -11.16
N GLN A 186 1.81 -17.56 -11.72
CA GLN A 186 2.04 -19.00 -11.75
C GLN A 186 2.70 -19.56 -10.49
N ASN A 187 3.55 -18.77 -9.84
CA ASN A 187 4.34 -19.20 -8.69
C ASN A 187 3.70 -18.70 -7.38
N VAL A 188 2.72 -19.43 -6.88
CA VAL A 188 1.96 -19.10 -5.66
C VAL A 188 2.21 -20.16 -4.60
N VAL A 189 2.60 -19.72 -3.40
CA VAL A 189 2.84 -20.61 -2.27
C VAL A 189 1.83 -20.31 -1.15
N ASN A 190 1.06 -21.30 -0.73
CA ASN A 190 0.28 -21.25 0.51
C ASN A 190 1.22 -21.51 1.70
N TYR A 191 1.57 -20.44 2.42
CA TYR A 191 2.54 -20.55 3.53
C TYR A 191 2.00 -21.24 4.78
N LYS A 192 0.71 -21.53 4.84
CA LYS A 192 0.12 -22.33 5.92
C LYS A 192 0.27 -23.82 5.70
N GLU A 193 0.41 -24.26 4.47
CA GLU A 193 0.56 -25.66 4.09
C GLU A 193 2.00 -26.03 3.77
N ASN A 194 2.76 -25.06 3.22
CA ASN A 194 4.12 -25.29 2.77
C ASN A 194 5.05 -24.20 3.31
N ASP A 195 6.19 -24.60 3.83
CA ASP A 195 7.29 -23.66 4.04
C ASP A 195 7.74 -23.12 2.68
N PHE A 196 7.61 -21.81 2.48
CA PHE A 196 7.86 -21.19 1.18
C PHE A 196 9.33 -21.33 0.74
N PHE A 197 10.27 -21.36 1.68
CA PHE A 197 11.69 -21.53 1.39
C PHE A 197 11.97 -22.91 0.83
N GLU A 198 11.50 -23.95 1.52
CA GLU A 198 11.67 -25.33 1.07
C GLU A 198 10.91 -25.61 -0.23
N TYR A 199 9.72 -25.06 -0.38
CA TYR A 199 8.92 -25.17 -1.60
C TYR A 199 9.65 -24.59 -2.81
N LEU A 200 10.17 -23.38 -2.68
CA LEU A 200 10.86 -22.69 -3.79
C LEU A 200 12.20 -23.36 -4.12
N LYS A 201 12.96 -23.82 -3.14
CA LYS A 201 14.22 -24.53 -3.39
C LYS A 201 14.06 -25.85 -4.15
N LYS A 202 12.96 -26.55 -3.94
CA LYS A 202 12.65 -27.81 -4.63
C LYS A 202 12.08 -27.61 -6.04
N LYS A 203 11.71 -26.37 -6.39
CA LYS A 203 11.16 -26.09 -7.71
C LYS A 203 12.23 -26.27 -8.78
N LYS A 204 11.88 -27.06 -9.82
CA LYS A 204 12.75 -27.26 -10.98
C LYS A 204 13.17 -25.92 -11.61
N ASP A 205 14.43 -25.79 -11.95
CA ASP A 205 15.02 -24.60 -12.57
C ASP A 205 14.96 -23.31 -11.73
N PHE A 206 14.76 -23.45 -10.40
CA PHE A 206 14.80 -22.31 -9.48
C PHE A 206 16.26 -21.98 -9.13
N ASP A 207 16.75 -20.87 -9.63
CA ASP A 207 18.12 -20.36 -9.45
C ASP A 207 18.22 -19.19 -8.46
N GLY A 208 17.10 -18.85 -7.79
CA GLY A 208 16.99 -17.77 -6.79
C GLY A 208 16.19 -16.57 -7.28
N LEU A 209 16.11 -15.55 -6.44
CA LEU A 209 15.29 -14.35 -6.61
C LEU A 209 16.18 -13.10 -6.73
N ASP A 210 15.76 -12.15 -7.55
CA ASP A 210 16.46 -10.87 -7.70
C ASP A 210 15.98 -9.84 -6.66
N ILE A 211 14.66 -9.83 -6.39
CA ILE A 211 14.04 -8.89 -5.44
C ILE A 211 13.02 -9.62 -4.59
N ILE A 212 13.01 -9.33 -3.29
CA ILE A 212 11.97 -9.78 -2.36
C ILE A 212 11.35 -8.56 -1.69
N LEU A 213 10.05 -8.39 -1.83
CA LEU A 213 9.26 -7.40 -1.10
C LEU A 213 8.64 -8.06 0.12
N ASP A 214 9.09 -7.65 1.31
CA ASP A 214 8.75 -8.28 2.57
C ASP A 214 7.91 -7.37 3.47
N ILE A 215 6.73 -7.86 3.85
CA ILE A 215 5.82 -7.27 4.84
C ILE A 215 5.79 -8.07 6.14
N VAL A 216 6.53 -9.17 6.23
CA VAL A 216 6.42 -10.18 7.29
C VAL A 216 7.50 -10.01 8.34
N GLY A 217 8.77 -9.91 7.93
CA GLY A 217 9.89 -9.85 8.86
C GLY A 217 10.12 -11.15 9.64
N GLY A 218 10.63 -11.06 10.86
CA GLY A 218 10.87 -12.19 11.74
C GLY A 218 11.68 -13.30 11.09
N ASP A 219 11.25 -14.56 11.24
CA ASP A 219 11.89 -15.75 10.68
C ASP A 219 11.97 -15.77 9.14
N TYR A 220 11.18 -14.95 8.45
CA TYR A 220 11.21 -14.82 7.00
C TYR A 220 12.52 -14.19 6.50
N VAL A 221 13.14 -13.30 7.26
CA VAL A 221 14.31 -12.54 6.82
C VAL A 221 15.46 -13.47 6.41
N MET A 222 15.82 -14.46 7.24
CA MET A 222 16.89 -15.40 6.89
C MET A 222 16.52 -16.33 5.74
N LYS A 223 15.26 -16.74 5.63
CA LYS A 223 14.75 -17.52 4.49
C LYS A 223 14.87 -16.69 3.21
N ASN A 224 14.49 -15.42 3.25
CA ASN A 224 14.59 -14.47 2.15
C ASN A 224 16.07 -14.29 1.70
N ILE A 225 16.98 -14.04 2.63
CA ILE A 225 18.43 -13.94 2.35
C ILE A 225 18.97 -15.18 1.62
N ASN A 226 18.50 -16.37 2.05
CA ASN A 226 18.93 -17.62 1.42
C ASN A 226 18.42 -17.79 -0.01
N LEU A 227 17.20 -17.30 -0.31
CA LEU A 227 16.58 -17.38 -1.64
C LEU A 227 17.10 -16.33 -2.63
N LEU A 228 17.73 -15.25 -2.17
CA LEU A 228 18.27 -14.22 -3.05
C LEU A 228 19.46 -14.73 -3.85
N LYS A 229 19.54 -14.32 -5.12
CA LYS A 229 20.74 -14.44 -5.97
C LYS A 229 21.85 -13.51 -5.51
N ASN A 230 23.01 -13.63 -6.14
CA ASN A 230 24.03 -12.59 -6.00
C ASN A 230 23.50 -11.23 -6.46
N GLU A 231 23.86 -10.15 -5.77
CA GLU A 231 23.36 -8.78 -5.98
C GLU A 231 21.86 -8.62 -5.70
N GLY A 232 21.20 -9.65 -5.14
CA GLY A 232 19.77 -9.64 -4.84
C GLY A 232 19.40 -8.63 -3.74
N LYS A 233 18.11 -8.27 -3.68
CA LYS A 233 17.63 -7.23 -2.77
C LYS A 233 16.47 -7.72 -1.92
N LEU A 234 16.59 -7.57 -0.62
CA LEU A 234 15.52 -7.70 0.36
C LEU A 234 15.00 -6.32 0.73
N ILE A 235 13.73 -6.05 0.49
CA ILE A 235 13.09 -4.76 0.75
C ILE A 235 11.98 -4.97 1.78
N ASN A 236 12.21 -4.52 3.00
CA ASN A 236 11.25 -4.59 4.09
C ASN A 236 10.36 -3.35 4.11
N ILE A 237 9.05 -3.54 4.14
CA ILE A 237 8.03 -2.49 4.24
C ILE A 237 7.04 -2.75 5.38
N GLY A 238 7.24 -3.82 6.13
CA GLY A 238 6.44 -4.19 7.29
C GLY A 238 7.06 -5.35 8.06
N PHE A 239 6.61 -5.55 9.31
CA PHE A 239 7.15 -6.55 10.23
C PHE A 239 6.03 -7.24 11.02
N GLN A 240 5.14 -7.95 10.31
CA GLN A 240 3.99 -8.61 10.94
C GLN A 240 4.38 -9.71 11.93
N LYS A 241 5.56 -10.31 11.76
CA LYS A 241 6.16 -11.33 12.66
C LYS A 241 7.29 -10.78 13.53
N GLY A 242 7.42 -9.45 13.62
CA GLY A 242 8.46 -8.79 14.42
C GLY A 242 9.64 -8.29 13.61
N SER A 243 10.32 -7.29 14.17
CA SER A 243 11.43 -6.57 13.54
C SER A 243 12.82 -6.98 14.05
N ASN A 244 12.88 -7.66 15.19
CA ASN A 244 14.15 -8.16 15.75
C ASN A 244 14.46 -9.52 15.10
N VAL A 245 15.59 -9.59 14.39
CA VAL A 245 15.99 -10.79 13.64
C VAL A 245 17.48 -11.06 13.79
N GLU A 246 17.87 -12.33 13.82
CA GLU A 246 19.24 -12.75 13.65
C GLU A 246 19.60 -12.78 12.16
N LEU A 247 20.65 -12.11 11.77
CA LEU A 247 21.09 -12.02 10.39
C LEU A 247 22.53 -12.55 10.22
N ASN A 248 22.71 -13.58 9.40
CA ASN A 248 24.02 -14.05 9.02
C ASN A 248 24.66 -13.13 7.97
N LEU A 249 25.50 -12.21 8.41
CA LEU A 249 26.15 -11.20 7.55
C LEU A 249 27.12 -11.80 6.54
N ILE A 250 27.69 -13.01 6.78
CA ILE A 250 28.55 -13.68 5.79
C ILE A 250 27.77 -13.91 4.50
N LYS A 251 26.50 -14.33 4.58
CA LYS A 251 25.66 -14.52 3.37
C LYS A 251 25.38 -13.21 2.64
N VAL A 252 25.16 -12.13 3.40
CA VAL A 252 24.96 -10.78 2.83
C VAL A 252 26.24 -10.35 2.09
N MET A 253 27.39 -10.53 2.72
CA MET A 253 28.69 -10.17 2.13
C MET A 253 29.01 -11.01 0.88
N LEU A 254 28.98 -12.34 0.98
CA LEU A 254 29.36 -13.24 -0.13
C LEU A 254 28.48 -13.07 -1.36
N LYS A 255 27.19 -12.84 -1.17
CA LYS A 255 26.24 -12.60 -2.28
C LYS A 255 26.13 -11.10 -2.65
N ARG A 256 26.80 -10.19 -1.94
CA ARG A 256 26.73 -8.73 -2.13
C ARG A 256 25.30 -8.20 -2.12
N LEU A 257 24.51 -8.70 -1.14
CA LEU A 257 23.08 -8.39 -1.06
C LEU A 257 22.84 -6.97 -0.59
N THR A 258 21.73 -6.39 -1.03
CA THR A 258 21.16 -5.19 -0.45
C THR A 258 20.02 -5.56 0.48
N VAL A 259 20.15 -5.28 1.77
CA VAL A 259 19.06 -5.37 2.74
C VAL A 259 18.63 -3.95 3.08
N THR A 260 17.40 -3.60 2.79
CA THR A 260 16.88 -2.23 2.93
C THR A 260 15.42 -2.21 3.33
N GLY A 261 14.91 -1.05 3.69
CA GLY A 261 13.51 -0.83 3.99
C GLY A 261 13.07 0.58 3.63
N SER A 262 11.78 0.84 3.71
CA SER A 262 11.23 2.17 3.48
C SER A 262 10.01 2.47 4.33
N THR A 263 9.81 3.76 4.56
CA THR A 263 8.54 4.35 4.95
C THR A 263 8.21 5.46 3.97
N LEU A 264 6.95 5.54 3.54
CA LEU A 264 6.53 6.55 2.58
C LEU A 264 5.95 7.79 3.26
N ARG A 265 5.24 7.61 4.38
CA ARG A 265 4.49 8.67 5.07
C ARG A 265 5.35 9.89 5.42
N ILE A 266 6.57 9.67 5.94
CA ILE A 266 7.47 10.74 6.38
C ILE A 266 8.19 11.46 5.22
N ARG A 267 8.10 10.93 4.00
CA ARG A 267 8.76 11.55 2.85
C ARG A 267 8.08 12.87 2.47
N ASP A 268 8.89 13.81 2.00
CA ASP A 268 8.40 15.11 1.53
C ASP A 268 7.51 15.00 0.27
N SER A 269 6.82 16.08 -0.03
CA SER A 269 5.90 16.15 -1.16
C SER A 269 6.60 16.05 -2.52
N ASP A 270 7.88 16.44 -2.63
CA ASP A 270 8.62 16.35 -3.89
C ASP A 270 9.02 14.90 -4.20
N PHE A 271 9.42 14.14 -3.20
CA PHE A 271 9.66 12.70 -3.33
C PHE A 271 8.39 11.99 -3.81
N LYS A 272 7.25 12.23 -3.14
CA LYS A 272 5.95 11.65 -3.52
C LYS A 272 5.49 12.10 -4.91
N TYR A 273 5.77 13.35 -5.28
CA TYR A 273 5.47 13.87 -6.62
C TYR A 273 6.24 13.17 -7.73
N ASN A 274 7.51 12.82 -7.49
CA ASN A 274 8.28 12.05 -8.47
C ASN A 274 7.68 10.67 -8.69
N ILE A 275 7.22 10.01 -7.63
CA ILE A 275 6.49 8.73 -7.74
C ILE A 275 5.19 8.94 -8.53
N LEU A 276 4.40 9.98 -8.19
CA LEU A 276 3.15 10.27 -8.90
C LEU A 276 3.38 10.50 -10.40
N LYS A 277 4.40 11.28 -10.78
CA LYS A 277 4.77 11.48 -12.18
C LYS A 277 5.09 10.17 -12.89
N ALA A 278 5.86 9.31 -12.24
CA ALA A 278 6.22 8.02 -12.79
C ALA A 278 4.99 7.11 -12.95
N LEU A 279 4.12 7.05 -11.95
CA LEU A 279 2.86 6.31 -12.01
C LEU A 279 1.92 6.85 -13.11
N SER A 280 1.81 8.17 -13.23
CA SER A 280 0.98 8.81 -14.24
C SER A 280 1.42 8.47 -15.67
N ASN A 281 2.72 8.36 -15.90
CA ASN A 281 3.27 8.05 -17.21
C ASN A 281 3.25 6.54 -17.54
N ASN A 282 3.43 5.68 -16.53
CA ASN A 282 3.71 4.26 -16.79
C ASN A 282 2.57 3.32 -16.34
N ILE A 283 1.68 3.76 -15.44
CA ILE A 283 0.67 2.88 -14.82
C ILE A 283 -0.75 3.39 -15.05
N PHE A 284 -1.02 4.69 -14.86
CA PHE A 284 -2.39 5.21 -14.93
C PHE A 284 -3.07 5.02 -16.28
N PRO A 285 -2.38 5.08 -17.44
CA PRO A 285 -3.00 4.74 -18.72
C PRO A 285 -3.58 3.32 -18.79
N TYR A 286 -3.05 2.39 -17.98
CA TYR A 286 -3.58 1.02 -17.91
C TYR A 286 -4.86 0.92 -17.07
N PHE A 287 -5.12 1.86 -16.16
CA PHE A 287 -6.43 1.97 -15.51
C PHE A 287 -7.50 2.43 -16.50
N GLU A 288 -7.19 3.41 -17.35
CA GLU A 288 -8.13 3.95 -18.34
C GLU A 288 -8.61 2.90 -19.34
N ASN A 289 -7.78 1.94 -19.68
CA ASN A 289 -8.11 0.84 -20.60
C ASN A 289 -8.46 -0.48 -19.88
N ASN A 290 -8.72 -0.46 -18.56
CA ASN A 290 -9.09 -1.59 -17.70
C ASN A 290 -8.07 -2.76 -17.65
N LYS A 291 -6.81 -2.53 -18.02
CA LYS A 291 -5.73 -3.55 -17.90
C LYS A 291 -5.20 -3.66 -16.48
N ILE A 292 -5.31 -2.59 -15.68
CA ILE A 292 -5.00 -2.55 -14.26
C ILE A 292 -6.26 -2.18 -13.49
N LYS A 293 -6.47 -2.76 -12.32
CA LYS A 293 -7.64 -2.56 -11.47
C LYS A 293 -7.25 -2.33 -10.02
N CYS A 294 -8.00 -1.54 -9.30
CA CYS A 294 -8.00 -1.57 -7.84
C CYS A 294 -8.95 -2.68 -7.38
N TYR A 295 -8.40 -3.78 -6.86
CA TYR A 295 -9.21 -4.87 -6.33
C TYR A 295 -9.76 -4.48 -4.95
N ILE A 296 -11.08 -4.41 -4.82
CA ILE A 296 -11.77 -4.09 -3.58
C ILE A 296 -12.28 -5.40 -2.97
N ASP A 297 -11.91 -5.65 -1.71
CA ASP A 297 -12.43 -6.76 -0.91
C ASP A 297 -13.81 -6.41 -0.35
N SER A 298 -13.91 -5.24 0.28
CA SER A 298 -15.13 -4.82 0.97
C SER A 298 -15.20 -3.31 1.11
N VAL A 299 -16.44 -2.80 1.16
CA VAL A 299 -16.75 -1.39 1.41
C VAL A 299 -17.60 -1.32 2.68
N PHE A 300 -17.15 -0.55 3.66
CA PHE A 300 -17.85 -0.32 4.91
C PHE A 300 -18.35 1.12 4.96
N LYS A 301 -19.56 1.34 5.50
CA LYS A 301 -20.02 2.69 5.80
C LYS A 301 -19.13 3.33 6.86
N PHE A 302 -19.00 4.65 6.84
CA PHE A 302 -18.15 5.39 7.77
C PHE A 302 -18.38 5.02 9.23
N LYS A 303 -19.65 4.85 9.63
CA LYS A 303 -20.03 4.41 10.98
C LYS A 303 -19.55 3.01 11.36
N ASP A 304 -19.22 2.18 10.39
CA ASP A 304 -18.75 0.80 10.58
C ASP A 304 -17.22 0.68 10.55
N VAL A 305 -16.48 1.78 10.83
CA VAL A 305 -15.01 1.82 10.81
C VAL A 305 -14.36 0.74 11.68
N VAL A 306 -14.97 0.38 12.80
CA VAL A 306 -14.52 -0.72 13.66
C VAL A 306 -14.48 -2.03 12.89
N LYS A 307 -15.54 -2.37 12.16
CA LYS A 307 -15.63 -3.58 11.34
C LYS A 307 -14.61 -3.56 10.18
N ALA A 308 -14.38 -2.39 9.59
CA ALA A 308 -13.38 -2.24 8.54
C ALA A 308 -11.96 -2.55 9.05
N HIS A 309 -11.61 -2.06 10.24
CA HIS A 309 -10.34 -2.38 10.90
C HIS A 309 -10.24 -3.86 11.28
N GLN A 310 -11.31 -4.46 11.82
CA GLN A 310 -11.38 -5.90 12.11
C GLN A 310 -11.17 -6.74 10.85
N ARG A 311 -11.86 -6.39 9.73
CA ARG A 311 -11.70 -7.10 8.46
C ARG A 311 -10.25 -7.11 7.97
N LEU A 312 -9.55 -5.99 8.07
CA LEU A 312 -8.13 -5.92 7.68
C LEU A 312 -7.25 -6.71 8.67
N TYR A 313 -7.54 -6.62 9.97
CA TYR A 313 -6.79 -7.32 11.03
C TYR A 313 -6.84 -8.83 10.88
N GLU A 314 -7.98 -9.40 10.53
CA GLU A 314 -8.16 -10.84 10.30
C GLU A 314 -7.28 -11.40 9.17
N GLY A 315 -6.79 -10.56 8.27
CA GLY A 315 -5.94 -10.98 7.16
C GLY A 315 -6.63 -11.88 6.12
N LYS A 316 -7.97 -11.97 6.14
CA LYS A 316 -8.75 -12.79 5.19
C LYS A 316 -9.08 -12.06 3.88
N HIS A 317 -8.90 -10.76 3.83
CA HIS A 317 -9.23 -9.90 2.68
C HIS A 317 -8.40 -10.25 1.43
N ILE A 318 -8.99 -9.99 0.26
CA ILE A 318 -8.35 -10.01 -1.07
C ILE A 318 -8.50 -8.63 -1.70
N GLY A 319 -7.46 -7.82 -1.66
CA GLY A 319 -7.49 -6.43 -2.12
C GLY A 319 -7.69 -5.43 -0.99
N LYS A 320 -8.36 -4.33 -1.31
CA LYS A 320 -8.53 -3.16 -0.44
C LYS A 320 -9.82 -3.22 0.37
N VAL A 321 -9.72 -2.82 1.61
CA VAL A 321 -10.87 -2.47 2.45
C VAL A 321 -11.07 -0.96 2.34
N ILE A 322 -12.29 -0.52 2.06
CA ILE A 322 -12.63 0.87 1.81
C ILE A 322 -13.68 1.35 2.82
N LEU A 323 -13.54 2.58 3.29
CA LEU A 323 -14.57 3.31 4.03
C LEU A 323 -15.32 4.24 3.07
N ASP A 324 -16.61 4.07 2.99
CA ASP A 324 -17.55 5.00 2.36
C ASP A 324 -17.87 6.12 3.35
N VAL A 325 -17.35 7.31 3.10
CA VAL A 325 -17.46 8.48 3.97
C VAL A 325 -18.67 9.34 3.62
N GLY A 326 -19.07 9.33 2.37
CA GLY A 326 -20.17 10.20 1.92
C GLY A 326 -20.57 10.02 0.47
N ILE A 327 -20.91 8.79 0.09
CA ILE A 327 -21.56 8.47 -1.19
C ILE A 327 -23.04 8.29 -0.99
#